data_b3d6630bf74f324f3a7f93ce05a9d971
#
_entry.id   b3d6630bf74f324f3a7f93ce05a9d971
#
_cell.length_a   1.000
_cell.length_b   1.000
_cell.length_c   1.000
_cell.angle_alpha   90.00
_cell.angle_beta   90.00
_cell.angle_gamma   90.00
#
_symmetry.space_group_name_H-M   'P 1'
#
loop_
_entity.id
_entity.type
_entity.pdbx_description
1 polymer ?
#
loop_
_entity_poly.entity_id
_entity_poly.type
_entity_poly.pdbx_seq_one_letter_code
_entity_poly.pdbx_strand_id
1 'polypeptide(L)'
;TISQQTAKNVFLWPQSSWVRKGFEVYFTWLIELCWSKERIMEVYLNSIEMGQGIYGAEAAAKYKFHTTAAKLTAGQCALIAATLPNPIRFDSAHPSAYILRRQSQILRLMKLVPKFPPVEKKEVKKQKAEKRKKK
;
A
#
# COMPACT_ATOMS: atom_id res chain seq x y z
N THR A 1 -9.42 -7.10 3.46
CA THR A 1 -8.86 -6.78 2.13
C THR A 1 -8.13 -5.44 2.15
N ILE A 2 -7.33 -5.17 1.12
CA ILE A 2 -6.64 -3.87 0.95
C ILE A 2 -7.67 -2.74 0.85
N SER A 3 -8.76 -2.93 0.10
CA SER A 3 -9.84 -1.96 -0.01
C SER A 3 -10.51 -1.67 1.34
N GLN A 4 -10.75 -2.68 2.16
CA GLN A 4 -11.29 -2.51 3.51
C GLN A 4 -10.33 -1.75 4.43
N GLN A 5 -9.05 -2.06 4.40
CA GLN A 5 -8.04 -1.35 5.17
C GLN A 5 -7.91 0.10 4.72
N THR A 6 -7.96 0.36 3.42
CA THR A 6 -7.95 1.72 2.86
C THR A 6 -9.18 2.51 3.33
N ALA A 7 -10.38 1.94 3.22
CA ALA A 7 -11.61 2.57 3.68
C ALA A 7 -11.54 2.91 5.18
N LYS A 8 -11.10 1.97 5.99
CA LYS A 8 -10.93 2.15 7.43
C LYS A 8 -9.94 3.28 7.77
N ASN A 9 -8.79 3.32 7.11
CA ASN A 9 -7.73 4.27 7.45
C ASN A 9 -7.98 5.68 6.91
N VAL A 10 -8.67 5.81 5.79
CA VAL A 10 -8.88 7.09 5.11
C VAL A 10 -10.17 7.79 5.55
N PHE A 11 -11.25 7.05 5.71
CA PHE A 11 -12.59 7.61 5.88
C PHE A 11 -13.20 7.41 7.26
N LEU A 12 -12.66 6.52 8.10
CA LEU A 12 -13.31 6.11 9.34
C LEU A 12 -12.50 6.50 10.58
N TRP A 13 -13.21 6.59 11.69
CA TRP A 13 -12.64 6.86 13.01
C TRP A 13 -12.05 5.59 13.65
N PRO A 14 -11.12 5.73 14.63
CA PRO A 14 -10.39 4.58 15.20
C PRO A 14 -11.20 3.69 16.14
N GLN A 15 -12.33 4.17 16.70
CA GLN A 15 -13.14 3.40 17.63
C GLN A 15 -13.89 2.27 16.93
N SER A 16 -13.86 1.08 17.53
CA SER A 16 -14.58 -0.08 17.03
C SER A 16 -16.05 -0.03 17.45
N SER A 17 -16.96 -0.10 16.50
CA SER A 17 -18.39 -0.21 16.72
C SER A 17 -19.08 -0.93 15.56
N TRP A 18 -20.30 -1.42 15.77
CA TRP A 18 -21.11 -2.01 14.70
C TRP A 18 -21.45 -1.00 13.60
N VAL A 19 -21.70 0.25 13.98
CA VAL A 19 -21.97 1.34 13.04
C VAL A 19 -20.74 1.59 12.15
N ARG A 20 -19.54 1.67 12.74
CA ARG A 20 -18.30 1.79 11.98
C ARG A 20 -18.09 0.62 11.01
N LYS A 21 -18.42 -0.60 11.44
CA LYS A 21 -18.32 -1.79 10.59
C LYS A 21 -19.23 -1.68 9.36
N GLY A 22 -20.44 -1.18 9.54
CA GLY A 22 -21.37 -0.90 8.43
C GLY A 22 -20.82 0.14 7.45
N PHE A 23 -20.27 1.25 7.96
CA PHE A 23 -19.61 2.26 7.13
C PHE A 23 -18.37 1.73 6.43
N GLU A 24 -17.58 0.86 7.07
CA GLU A 24 -16.44 0.21 6.46
C GLU A 24 -16.84 -0.59 5.21
N VAL A 25 -17.91 -1.37 5.29
CA VAL A 25 -18.43 -2.13 4.13
C VAL A 25 -18.92 -1.18 3.03
N TYR A 26 -19.66 -0.13 3.40
CA TYR A 26 -20.19 0.85 2.45
C TYR A 26 -19.07 1.58 1.70
N PHE A 27 -18.08 2.13 2.41
CA PHE A 27 -16.95 2.82 1.79
C PHE A 27 -16.05 1.89 0.98
N THR A 28 -15.88 0.64 1.40
CA THR A 28 -15.16 -0.37 0.62
C THR A 28 -15.82 -0.58 -0.73
N TRP A 29 -17.14 -0.71 -0.74
CA TRP A 29 -17.91 -0.87 -1.98
C TRP A 29 -17.80 0.35 -2.89
N LEU A 30 -17.89 1.57 -2.32
CA LEU A 30 -17.70 2.81 -3.09
C LEU A 30 -16.29 2.91 -3.68
N ILE A 31 -15.26 2.59 -2.93
CA ILE A 31 -13.87 2.60 -3.39
C ILE A 31 -13.69 1.64 -4.57
N GLU A 32 -14.20 0.43 -4.46
CA GLU A 32 -14.08 -0.57 -5.52
C GLU A 32 -14.85 -0.19 -6.80
N LEU A 33 -15.97 0.55 -6.67
CA LEU A 33 -16.71 1.09 -7.80
C LEU A 33 -16.02 2.27 -8.48
N CYS A 34 -15.49 3.21 -7.68
CA CYS A 34 -15.04 4.52 -8.15
C CYS A 34 -13.55 4.57 -8.48
N TRP A 35 -12.74 3.73 -7.82
CA TRP A 35 -11.29 3.76 -7.97
C TRP A 35 -10.77 2.55 -8.74
N SER A 36 -9.73 2.77 -9.55
CA SER A 36 -8.95 1.70 -10.14
C SER A 36 -8.15 0.95 -9.07
N LYS A 37 -7.73 -0.27 -9.35
CA LYS A 37 -6.86 -1.05 -8.45
C LYS A 37 -5.55 -0.32 -8.15
N GLU A 38 -4.99 0.36 -9.13
CA GLU A 38 -3.77 1.16 -8.94
C GLU A 38 -3.99 2.34 -8.00
N ARG A 39 -5.14 3.00 -8.09
CA ARG A 39 -5.47 4.11 -7.19
C ARG A 39 -5.69 3.62 -5.76
N ILE A 40 -6.37 2.49 -5.58
CA ILE A 40 -6.54 1.86 -4.26
C ILE A 40 -5.17 1.54 -3.65
N MET A 41 -4.27 0.94 -4.41
CA MET A 41 -2.93 0.61 -3.95
C MET A 41 -2.11 1.87 -3.61
N GLU A 42 -2.20 2.90 -4.42
CA GLU A 42 -1.52 4.18 -4.18
C GLU A 42 -1.96 4.81 -2.86
N VAL A 43 -3.27 4.92 -2.63
CA VAL A 43 -3.82 5.47 -1.38
C VAL A 43 -3.48 4.58 -0.19
N TYR A 44 -3.56 3.27 -0.34
CA TYR A 44 -3.18 2.30 0.68
C TYR A 44 -1.73 2.49 1.13
N LEU A 45 -0.79 2.51 0.18
CA LEU A 45 0.64 2.66 0.48
C LEU A 45 1.02 4.02 1.08
N ASN A 46 0.19 5.04 0.87
CA ASN A 46 0.41 6.36 1.47
C ASN A 46 -0.29 6.55 2.82
N SER A 47 -1.21 5.68 3.19
CA SER A 47 -2.10 5.90 4.35
C SER A 47 -1.92 4.87 5.46
N ILE A 48 -1.51 3.65 5.14
CA ILE A 48 -1.48 2.55 6.10
C ILE A 48 -0.39 2.75 7.16
N GLU A 49 -0.68 2.33 8.38
CA GLU A 49 0.30 2.28 9.45
C GLU A 49 1.33 1.17 9.19
N MET A 50 2.60 1.55 9.15
CA MET A 50 3.75 0.67 8.89
C MET A 50 4.71 0.58 10.08
N GLY A 51 4.32 1.11 11.21
CA GLY A 51 5.00 1.12 12.49
C GLY A 51 4.20 1.95 13.47
N GLN A 52 4.58 1.98 14.74
CA GLN A 52 3.87 2.78 15.72
C GLN A 52 3.95 4.28 15.38
N GLY A 53 2.82 4.89 15.00
CA GLY A 53 2.77 6.29 14.57
C GLY A 53 3.44 6.58 13.23
N ILE A 54 3.78 5.55 12.44
CA ILE A 54 4.42 5.68 11.13
C ILE A 54 3.40 5.31 10.05
N TYR A 55 2.96 6.29 9.28
CA TYR A 55 1.94 6.14 8.26
C TYR A 55 2.51 6.36 6.86
N GLY A 56 2.29 5.39 5.98
CA GLY A 56 2.70 5.44 4.58
C GLY A 56 4.14 4.97 4.33
N ALA A 57 4.39 4.61 3.07
CA ALA A 57 5.67 4.03 2.62
C ALA A 57 6.85 5.02 2.74
N GLU A 58 6.61 6.31 2.50
CA GLU A 58 7.66 7.33 2.61
C GLU A 58 8.12 7.50 4.05
N ALA A 59 7.18 7.57 5.01
CA ALA A 59 7.52 7.64 6.43
C ALA A 59 8.23 6.37 6.90
N ALA A 60 7.79 5.20 6.46
CA ALA A 60 8.45 3.94 6.77
C ALA A 60 9.89 3.90 6.23
N ALA A 61 10.10 4.32 4.99
CA ALA A 61 11.44 4.42 4.41
C ALA A 61 12.34 5.35 5.21
N LYS A 62 11.84 6.52 5.59
CA LYS A 62 12.59 7.51 6.36
C LYS A 62 12.95 7.01 7.76
N TYR A 63 11.96 6.54 8.52
CA TYR A 63 12.16 6.20 9.93
C TYR A 63 12.73 4.81 10.17
N LYS A 64 12.49 3.86 9.27
CA LYS A 64 12.98 2.48 9.41
C LYS A 64 14.30 2.23 8.71
N PHE A 65 14.55 2.87 7.58
CA PHE A 65 15.70 2.59 6.71
C PHE A 65 16.52 3.83 6.35
N HIS A 66 16.19 5.01 6.86
CA HIS A 66 16.90 6.27 6.61
C HIS A 66 17.08 6.61 5.12
N THR A 67 16.04 6.34 4.34
CA THR A 67 16.03 6.55 2.89
C THR A 67 14.68 7.10 2.43
N THR A 68 14.47 7.18 1.12
CA THR A 68 13.17 7.53 0.53
C THR A 68 12.46 6.29 -0.01
N ALA A 69 11.14 6.34 -0.19
CA ALA A 69 10.38 5.22 -0.74
C ALA A 69 10.89 4.79 -2.12
N ALA A 70 11.27 5.75 -2.96
CA ALA A 70 11.82 5.48 -4.29
C ALA A 70 13.17 4.73 -4.27
N LYS A 71 13.92 4.84 -3.19
CA LYS A 71 15.24 4.21 -3.01
C LYS A 71 15.21 2.91 -2.23
N LEU A 72 14.04 2.46 -1.78
CA LEU A 72 13.90 1.18 -1.09
C LEU A 72 14.34 0.02 -1.98
N THR A 73 15.17 -0.87 -1.42
CA THR A 73 15.54 -2.12 -2.08
C THR A 73 14.37 -3.10 -2.06
N ALA A 74 14.38 -4.10 -2.94
CA ALA A 74 13.38 -5.16 -2.93
C ALA A 74 13.31 -5.89 -1.57
N GLY A 75 14.48 -6.11 -0.93
CA GLY A 75 14.56 -6.69 0.40
C GLY A 75 13.89 -5.85 1.48
N GLN A 76 14.09 -4.54 1.45
CA GLN A 76 13.44 -3.60 2.38
C GLN A 76 11.92 -3.52 2.16
N CYS A 77 11.48 -3.49 0.91
CA CYS A 77 10.05 -3.56 0.58
C CYS A 77 9.41 -4.83 1.10
N ALA A 78 10.07 -5.97 0.94
CA ALA A 78 9.59 -7.26 1.43
C ALA A 78 9.54 -7.32 2.97
N LEU A 79 10.48 -6.69 3.68
CA LEU A 79 10.45 -6.56 5.14
C LEU A 79 9.24 -5.75 5.60
N ILE A 80 8.99 -4.61 4.99
CA ILE A 80 7.81 -3.78 5.28
C ILE A 80 6.54 -4.59 5.04
N ALA A 81 6.41 -5.24 3.89
CA ALA A 81 5.25 -6.07 3.55
C ALA A 81 5.02 -7.21 4.55
N ALA A 82 6.09 -7.85 5.03
CA ALA A 82 6.01 -8.91 6.02
C ALA A 82 5.47 -8.45 7.38
N THR A 83 5.67 -7.17 7.73
CA THR A 83 5.22 -6.60 9.01
C THR A 83 3.80 -6.03 8.95
N LEU A 84 3.22 -5.83 7.78
CA LEU A 84 1.90 -5.20 7.61
C LEU A 84 0.74 -5.87 8.38
N PRO A 85 0.69 -7.20 8.57
CA PRO A 85 -0.36 -7.81 9.38
C PRO A 85 -0.41 -7.33 10.83
N ASN A 86 0.76 -6.98 11.41
CA ASN A 86 0.86 -6.37 12.74
C ASN A 86 2.09 -5.45 12.81
N PRO A 87 1.99 -4.23 12.28
CA PRO A 87 3.14 -3.32 12.16
C PRO A 87 3.63 -2.75 13.49
N ILE A 88 2.82 -2.85 14.54
CA ILE A 88 3.20 -2.42 15.90
C ILE A 88 4.04 -3.48 16.58
N ARG A 89 3.65 -4.75 16.46
CA ARG A 89 4.38 -5.89 17.04
C ARG A 89 5.66 -6.22 16.30
N PHE A 90 5.63 -6.18 14.97
CA PHE A 90 6.76 -6.50 14.12
C PHE A 90 7.47 -5.24 13.65
N ASP A 91 8.78 -5.18 13.84
CA ASP A 91 9.60 -4.06 13.38
C ASP A 91 10.41 -4.44 12.14
N SER A 92 10.16 -3.73 11.04
CA SER A 92 10.90 -3.95 9.78
C SER A 92 12.37 -3.54 9.86
N ALA A 93 12.73 -2.64 10.78
CA ALA A 93 14.13 -2.24 11.01
C ALA A 93 14.91 -3.30 11.83
N HIS A 94 14.23 -4.05 12.68
CA HIS A 94 14.79 -5.10 13.54
C HIS A 94 14.01 -6.40 13.35
N PRO A 95 14.14 -7.08 12.19
CA PRO A 95 13.32 -8.23 11.86
C PRO A 95 13.65 -9.45 12.72
N SER A 96 12.61 -10.14 13.20
CA SER A 96 12.74 -11.45 13.84
C SER A 96 13.02 -12.54 12.81
N ALA A 97 13.40 -13.75 13.28
CA ALA A 97 13.58 -14.91 12.39
C ALA A 97 12.32 -15.23 11.57
N TYR A 98 11.15 -15.08 12.16
CA TYR A 98 9.87 -15.24 11.46
C TYR A 98 9.70 -14.23 10.33
N ILE A 99 9.98 -12.95 10.58
CA ILE A 99 9.89 -11.89 9.57
C ILE A 99 10.90 -12.09 8.44
N LEU A 100 12.12 -12.54 8.74
CA LEU A 100 13.12 -12.86 7.73
C LEU A 100 12.67 -14.02 6.83
N ARG A 101 12.04 -15.03 7.38
CA ARG A 101 11.44 -16.12 6.57
C ARG A 101 10.31 -15.62 5.68
N ARG A 102 9.44 -14.75 6.21
CA ARG A 102 8.38 -14.11 5.41
C ARG A 102 8.95 -13.22 4.31
N GLN A 103 10.00 -12.48 4.59
CA GLN A 103 10.74 -11.69 3.59
C GLN A 103 11.20 -12.56 2.42
N SER A 104 11.82 -13.69 2.70
CA SER A 104 12.31 -14.61 1.65
C SER A 104 11.17 -15.15 0.79
N GLN A 105 10.03 -15.48 1.40
CA GLN A 105 8.84 -15.91 0.67
C GLN A 105 8.28 -14.79 -0.23
N ILE A 106 8.17 -13.58 0.30
CA ILE A 106 7.67 -12.42 -0.43
C ILE A 106 8.59 -12.08 -1.60
N LEU A 107 9.91 -12.10 -1.41
CA LEU A 107 10.88 -11.86 -2.48
C LEU A 107 10.72 -12.84 -3.64
N ARG A 108 10.47 -14.11 -3.35
CA ARG A 108 10.17 -15.11 -4.38
C ARG A 108 8.90 -14.80 -5.15
N LEU A 109 7.84 -14.42 -4.43
CA LEU A 109 6.55 -14.07 -5.03
C LEU A 109 6.63 -12.78 -5.86
N MET A 110 7.42 -11.80 -5.44
CA MET A 110 7.62 -10.54 -6.18
C MET A 110 8.14 -10.75 -7.60
N LYS A 111 8.92 -11.81 -7.83
CA LYS A 111 9.43 -12.15 -9.18
C LYS A 111 8.33 -12.65 -10.11
N LEU A 112 7.24 -13.19 -9.57
CA LEU A 112 6.12 -13.77 -10.31
C LEU A 112 5.03 -12.74 -10.63
N VAL A 113 4.99 -11.61 -9.91
CA VAL A 113 3.96 -10.57 -10.08
C VAL A 113 4.38 -9.58 -11.14
N PRO A 114 3.51 -9.24 -12.12
CA PRO A 114 3.78 -8.18 -13.08
C PRO A 114 3.98 -6.84 -12.41
N LYS A 115 4.96 -6.05 -12.86
CA LYS A 115 5.18 -4.69 -12.36
C LYS A 115 4.04 -3.78 -12.78
N PHE A 116 3.60 -2.90 -11.86
CA PHE A 116 2.69 -1.81 -12.23
C PHE A 116 3.35 -0.90 -13.27
N PRO A 117 2.62 -0.50 -14.33
CA PRO A 117 3.17 0.44 -15.30
C PRO A 117 3.47 1.78 -14.62
N PRO A 118 4.60 2.42 -14.94
CA PRO A 118 4.94 3.75 -14.42
C PRO A 118 3.83 4.76 -14.72
N VAL A 119 3.55 5.66 -13.77
CA VAL A 119 2.48 6.67 -13.87
C VAL A 119 2.64 7.53 -15.13
N GLU A 120 3.85 7.91 -15.49
CA GLU A 120 4.16 8.69 -16.68
C GLU A 120 3.68 8.07 -17.99
N LYS A 121 3.72 6.75 -18.14
CA LYS A 121 3.24 6.05 -19.32
C LYS A 121 1.71 6.06 -19.45
N LYS A 122 0.98 6.23 -18.35
CA LYS A 122 -0.49 6.32 -18.37
C LYS A 122 -0.98 7.69 -18.82
N GLU A 123 -0.33 8.75 -18.36
CA GLU A 123 -0.68 10.12 -18.76
C GLU A 123 -0.40 10.37 -20.24
N VAL A 124 0.76 9.92 -20.73
CA VAL A 124 1.12 10.01 -22.15
C VAL A 124 0.15 9.21 -23.03
N LYS A 125 -0.29 8.04 -22.59
CA LYS A 125 -1.29 7.25 -23.33
C LYS A 125 -2.67 7.92 -23.33
N LYS A 126 -3.10 8.51 -22.21
CA LYS A 126 -4.35 9.27 -22.13
C LYS A 126 -4.33 10.50 -23.04
N GLN A 127 -3.27 11.29 -22.99
CA GLN A 127 -3.10 12.46 -23.83
C GLN A 127 -3.05 12.12 -25.34
N LYS A 128 -2.39 11.00 -25.70
CA LYS A 128 -2.38 10.51 -27.08
C LYS A 128 -3.76 10.01 -27.55
N ALA A 129 -4.52 9.38 -26.67
CA ALA A 129 -5.87 8.90 -26.98
C ALA A 129 -6.85 10.08 -27.12
N GLU A 130 -6.75 11.12 -26.30
CA GLU A 130 -7.57 12.32 -26.40
C GLU A 130 -7.25 13.14 -27.66
N LYS A 131 -5.96 13.25 -28.04
CA LYS A 131 -5.57 13.91 -29.29
C LYS A 131 -6.04 13.15 -30.54
N ARG A 132 -6.19 11.83 -30.48
CA ARG A 132 -6.75 11.04 -31.59
C ARG A 132 -8.27 11.19 -31.74
N LYS A 133 -9.00 11.47 -30.66
CA LYS A 133 -10.45 11.69 -30.68
C LYS A 133 -10.84 13.12 -31.11
N LYS A 134 -9.90 14.06 -31.13
CA LYS A 134 -10.10 15.45 -31.55
C LYS A 134 -9.68 15.73 -32.98
N LYS A 135 -9.19 14.72 -33.71
CA LYS A 135 -8.95 14.76 -35.14
C LYS A 135 -10.03 13.97 -35.88
#